data_4b9650b8d4b20aaf005212c6f3aa2e7f
#
_entry.id   4b9650b8d4b20aaf005212c6f3aa2e7f
#
_cell.length_a   1.000
_cell.length_b   1.000
_cell.length_c   1.000
_cell.angle_alpha   90.00
_cell.angle_beta   90.00
_cell.angle_gamma   90.00
#
_symmetry.space_group_name_H-M   'P 1'
#
loop_
_entity.id
_entity.type
_entity.pdbx_description
1 polymer ?
#
loop_
_entity_poly.entity_id
_entity_poly.type
_entity_poly.pdbx_seq_one_letter_code
_entity_poly.pdbx_strand_id
1 'polypeptide(L)'
;MLVAFSVAPSGTGRADGSVHDAVAAAVRIVRESGLPHRTTSMFTEIEGEWDDVFDVVKRATEAVGAFGSRVSLVLKADIRPGYVGELDAKVERLEAALDATADDAVDSPADDIDL
;
A
#
# COMPACT_ATOMS: atom_id res chain seq x y z
N MET A 1 -6.58 0.61 -10.23
CA MET A 1 -6.07 1.60 -9.27
C MET A 1 -5.15 0.92 -8.27
N LEU A 2 -4.01 1.49 -8.02
CA LEU A 2 -3.06 1.01 -7.02
C LEU A 2 -3.13 1.93 -5.79
N VAL A 3 -3.30 1.35 -4.61
CA VAL A 3 -3.40 2.10 -3.36
C VAL A 3 -2.36 1.60 -2.38
N ALA A 4 -1.63 2.52 -1.76
CA ALA A 4 -0.81 2.24 -0.60
C ALA A 4 -1.47 2.88 0.61
N PHE A 5 -1.70 2.11 1.68
CA PHE A 5 -2.30 2.66 2.86
C PHE A 5 -1.64 2.14 4.14
N SER A 6 -1.75 2.94 5.17
CA SER A 6 -1.31 2.62 6.52
C SER A 6 -2.40 3.03 7.48
N VAL A 7 -2.80 2.14 8.35
CA VAL A 7 -3.83 2.41 9.35
C VAL A 7 -3.33 1.98 10.72
N ALA A 8 -3.47 2.86 11.70
CA ALA A 8 -2.99 2.62 13.05
C ALA A 8 -3.96 3.18 14.09
N PRO A 9 -4.20 2.47 15.19
CA PRO A 9 -4.97 2.99 16.30
C PRO A 9 -4.12 3.88 17.18
N SER A 10 -4.75 4.79 17.89
CA SER A 10 -4.14 5.50 19.00
C SER A 10 -5.05 5.38 20.23
N GLY A 11 -4.49 5.62 21.41
CA GLY A 11 -5.24 5.43 22.65
C GLY A 11 -5.47 3.95 22.98
N THR A 12 -4.51 3.08 22.64
CA THR A 12 -4.63 1.63 22.86
C THR A 12 -4.40 1.20 24.29
N GLY A 13 -3.79 2.04 25.10
CA GLY A 13 -3.40 1.69 26.48
C GLY A 13 -2.19 0.77 26.59
N ARG A 14 -1.53 0.42 25.50
CA ARG A 14 -0.34 -0.44 25.52
C ARG A 14 0.90 0.38 25.88
N ALA A 15 1.63 -0.06 26.88
CA ALA A 15 2.78 0.67 27.40
C ALA A 15 3.99 0.68 26.44
N ASP A 16 4.10 -0.32 25.58
CA ASP A 16 5.19 -0.44 24.62
C ASP A 16 4.90 0.27 23.28
N GLY A 17 3.71 0.85 23.13
CA GLY A 17 3.29 1.49 21.88
C GLY A 17 3.04 0.53 20.73
N SER A 18 3.03 -0.78 21.00
CA SER A 18 2.84 -1.80 19.95
C SER A 18 1.43 -1.78 19.39
N VAL A 19 1.33 -1.87 18.08
CA VAL A 19 0.06 -1.91 17.34
C VAL A 19 -0.04 -3.15 16.45
N HIS A 20 0.83 -4.13 16.63
CA HIS A 20 0.91 -5.27 15.73
C HIS A 20 -0.37 -6.10 15.67
N ASP A 21 -1.13 -6.19 16.73
CA ASP A 21 -2.41 -6.92 16.74
C ASP A 21 -3.45 -6.21 15.85
N ALA A 22 -3.48 -4.87 15.92
CA ALA A 22 -4.37 -4.07 15.08
C ALA A 22 -3.97 -4.15 13.61
N VAL A 23 -2.68 -4.06 13.33
CA VAL A 23 -2.15 -4.20 11.97
C VAL A 23 -2.45 -5.60 11.42
N ALA A 24 -2.31 -6.63 12.22
CA ALA A 24 -2.64 -8.00 11.82
C ALA A 24 -4.12 -8.13 11.44
N ALA A 25 -5.02 -7.50 12.19
CA ALA A 25 -6.44 -7.51 11.89
C ALA A 25 -6.73 -6.83 10.54
N ALA A 26 -6.09 -5.70 10.25
CA ALA A 26 -6.23 -5.01 8.99
C ALA A 26 -5.69 -5.83 7.81
N VAL A 27 -4.49 -6.38 7.96
CA VAL A 27 -3.84 -7.18 6.90
C VAL A 27 -4.64 -8.45 6.61
N ARG A 28 -5.26 -9.06 7.62
CA ARG A 28 -6.11 -10.23 7.40
C ARG A 28 -7.28 -9.91 6.47
N ILE A 29 -7.91 -8.75 6.63
CA ILE A 29 -8.99 -8.31 5.74
C ILE A 29 -8.48 -8.13 4.32
N VAL A 30 -7.31 -7.54 4.15
CA VAL A 30 -6.67 -7.39 2.83
C VAL A 30 -6.45 -8.75 2.18
N ARG A 31 -5.87 -9.70 2.91
CA ARG A 31 -5.59 -11.04 2.38
C ARG A 31 -6.87 -11.80 2.01
N GLU A 32 -7.91 -11.67 2.81
CA GLU A 32 -9.19 -12.34 2.56
C GLU A 32 -9.96 -11.72 1.39
N SER A 33 -9.61 -10.51 0.97
CA SER A 33 -10.27 -9.84 -0.16
C SER A 33 -10.05 -10.50 -1.50
N GLY A 34 -8.96 -11.25 -1.64
CA GLY A 34 -8.57 -11.85 -2.91
C GLY A 34 -7.96 -10.87 -3.92
N LEU A 35 -7.86 -9.58 -3.59
CA LEU A 35 -7.23 -8.60 -4.47
C LEU A 35 -5.70 -8.72 -4.41
N PRO A 36 -4.99 -8.40 -5.50
CA PRO A 36 -3.53 -8.32 -5.47
C PRO A 36 -3.07 -7.36 -4.39
N HIS A 37 -2.11 -7.79 -3.58
CA HIS A 37 -1.65 -7.00 -2.44
C HIS A 37 -0.21 -7.33 -2.08
N ARG A 38 0.41 -6.41 -1.34
CA ARG A 38 1.76 -6.59 -0.78
C ARG A 38 1.86 -5.81 0.53
N THR A 39 2.36 -6.44 1.57
CA THR A 39 2.60 -5.78 2.85
C THR A 39 4.09 -5.53 3.01
N THR A 40 4.45 -4.28 3.30
CA THR A 40 5.81 -3.88 3.65
C THR A 40 5.85 -3.42 5.11
N SER A 41 7.01 -2.96 5.57
CA SER A 41 7.18 -2.55 6.97
C SER A 41 6.34 -1.33 7.35
N MET A 42 5.95 -0.49 6.40
CA MET A 42 5.24 0.76 6.69
C MET A 42 3.87 0.87 6.03
N PHE A 43 3.67 0.21 4.89
CA PHE A 43 2.45 0.32 4.11
C PHE A 43 1.98 -1.03 3.61
N THR A 44 0.67 -1.12 3.37
CA THR A 44 0.06 -2.21 2.60
C THR A 44 -0.36 -1.65 1.26
N GLU A 45 0.04 -2.34 0.19
CA GLU A 45 -0.35 -2.01 -1.17
C GLU A 45 -1.45 -2.96 -1.63
N ILE A 46 -2.44 -2.43 -2.34
CA ILE A 46 -3.57 -3.19 -2.85
C ILE A 46 -3.97 -2.63 -4.22
N GLU A 47 -4.36 -3.51 -5.12
CA GLU A 47 -4.77 -3.12 -6.46
C GLU A 47 -6.14 -3.66 -6.82
N GLY A 48 -6.96 -2.84 -7.51
CA GLY A 48 -8.29 -3.23 -7.97
C GLY A 48 -9.09 -2.02 -8.43
N GLU A 49 -10.38 -2.25 -8.61
CA GLU A 49 -11.33 -1.20 -8.95
C GLU A 49 -11.66 -0.34 -7.73
N TRP A 50 -12.13 0.88 -7.97
CA TRP A 50 -12.46 1.85 -6.92
C TRP A 50 -13.27 1.26 -5.77
N ASP A 51 -14.41 0.68 -6.10
CA ASP A 51 -15.34 0.23 -5.08
C ASP A 51 -14.76 -0.95 -4.28
N ASP A 52 -14.06 -1.85 -4.95
CA ASP A 52 -13.46 -3.02 -4.31
C ASP A 52 -12.33 -2.62 -3.36
N VAL A 53 -11.43 -1.75 -3.82
CA VAL A 53 -10.28 -1.32 -3.01
C VAL A 53 -10.74 -0.50 -1.81
N PHE A 54 -11.62 0.47 -2.02
CA PHE A 54 -12.10 1.31 -0.91
C PHE A 54 -12.99 0.55 0.07
N ASP A 55 -13.72 -0.47 -0.37
CA ASP A 55 -14.42 -1.36 0.54
C ASP A 55 -13.45 -2.08 1.48
N VAL A 56 -12.35 -2.60 0.93
CA VAL A 56 -11.31 -3.28 1.73
C VAL A 56 -10.65 -2.31 2.70
N VAL A 57 -10.27 -1.12 2.24
CA VAL A 57 -9.65 -0.09 3.11
C VAL A 57 -10.61 0.30 4.23
N LYS A 58 -11.89 0.47 3.93
CA LYS A 58 -12.91 0.78 4.93
C LYS A 58 -12.99 -0.31 5.99
N ARG A 59 -13.12 -1.56 5.57
CA ARG A 59 -13.23 -2.70 6.49
C ARG A 59 -11.98 -2.88 7.34
N ALA A 60 -10.80 -2.68 6.74
CA ALA A 60 -9.53 -2.74 7.45
C ALA A 60 -9.44 -1.63 8.51
N THR A 61 -9.86 -0.42 8.16
CA THR A 61 -9.90 0.73 9.07
C THR A 61 -10.86 0.48 10.24
N GLU A 62 -12.03 -0.06 9.95
CA GLU A 62 -13.02 -0.42 10.98
C GLU A 62 -12.47 -1.47 11.94
N ALA A 63 -11.77 -2.48 11.42
CA ALA A 63 -11.16 -3.53 12.24
C ALA A 63 -10.12 -2.95 13.19
N VAL A 64 -9.30 -2.01 12.74
CA VAL A 64 -8.33 -1.31 13.57
C VAL A 64 -9.01 -0.44 14.63
N GLY A 65 -10.17 0.10 14.32
CA GLY A 65 -10.95 0.93 15.25
C GLY A 65 -11.35 0.21 16.53
N ALA A 66 -11.37 -1.12 16.54
CA ALA A 66 -11.65 -1.90 17.75
C ALA A 66 -10.50 -1.87 18.76
N PHE A 67 -9.32 -1.42 18.38
CA PHE A 67 -8.11 -1.46 19.20
C PHE A 67 -7.75 -0.13 19.86
N GLY A 68 -8.46 0.93 19.57
CA GLY A 68 -8.14 2.23 20.15
C GLY A 68 -9.29 3.22 20.02
N SER A 69 -9.14 4.38 20.64
CA SER A 69 -10.16 5.42 20.64
C SER A 69 -10.14 6.30 19.37
N ARG A 70 -9.05 6.24 18.63
CA ARG A 70 -8.88 6.97 17.36
C ARG A 70 -8.15 6.08 16.36
N VAL A 71 -8.40 6.33 15.09
CA VAL A 71 -7.70 5.65 14.00
C VAL A 71 -7.11 6.72 13.09
N SER A 72 -5.83 6.56 12.75
CA SER A 72 -5.17 7.37 11.74
C SER A 72 -5.03 6.53 10.48
N LEU A 73 -5.57 7.02 9.38
CA LEU A 73 -5.46 6.41 8.06
C LEU A 73 -4.67 7.33 7.15
N VAL A 74 -3.59 6.82 6.57
CA VAL A 74 -2.84 7.47 5.51
C VAL A 74 -3.01 6.66 4.24
N LEU A 75 -3.35 7.30 3.15
CA LEU A 75 -3.63 6.62 1.90
C LEU A 75 -3.08 7.43 0.73
N LYS A 76 -2.41 6.74 -0.18
CA LYS A 76 -2.01 7.27 -1.48
C LYS A 76 -2.58 6.38 -2.56
N ALA A 77 -3.29 6.98 -3.52
CA ALA A 77 -3.85 6.28 -4.66
C ALA A 77 -3.14 6.71 -5.94
N ASP A 78 -2.79 5.73 -6.76
CA ASP A 78 -2.28 5.94 -8.12
C ASP A 78 -3.34 5.45 -9.11
N ILE A 79 -3.94 6.39 -9.82
CA ILE A 79 -5.07 6.15 -10.70
C ILE A 79 -4.61 6.34 -12.14
N ARG A 80 -4.45 5.22 -12.85
CA ARG A 80 -4.00 5.22 -14.24
C ARG A 80 -4.96 4.38 -15.06
N PRO A 81 -5.99 5.01 -15.67
CA PRO A 81 -7.01 4.28 -16.43
C PRO A 81 -6.40 3.39 -17.51
N GLY A 82 -6.92 2.17 -17.64
CA GLY A 82 -6.46 1.19 -18.62
C GLY A 82 -5.23 0.40 -18.20
N TYR A 83 -4.64 0.67 -17.04
CA TYR A 83 -3.49 -0.08 -16.53
C TYR A 83 -3.93 -1.03 -15.42
N VAL A 84 -3.51 -2.29 -15.55
CA VAL A 84 -3.74 -3.36 -14.56
C VAL A 84 -2.41 -4.06 -14.31
N GLY A 85 -2.31 -4.77 -13.18
CA GLY A 85 -1.07 -5.46 -12.80
C GLY A 85 0.04 -4.50 -12.37
N GLU A 86 -0.29 -3.28 -11.97
CA GLU A 86 0.64 -2.23 -11.64
C GLU A 86 1.42 -2.50 -10.35
N LEU A 87 0.91 -3.36 -9.48
CA LEU A 87 1.60 -3.75 -8.24
C LEU A 87 3.00 -4.29 -8.53
N ASP A 88 3.14 -5.06 -9.60
CA ASP A 88 4.43 -5.61 -10.04
C ASP A 88 5.02 -4.85 -11.22
N ALA A 89 4.20 -4.47 -12.20
CA ALA A 89 4.67 -3.83 -13.43
C ALA A 89 5.38 -2.50 -13.15
N LYS A 90 4.93 -1.73 -12.18
CA LYS A 90 5.56 -0.47 -11.80
C LYS A 90 6.99 -0.67 -11.30
N VAL A 91 7.20 -1.66 -10.47
CA VAL A 91 8.53 -2.03 -9.96
C VAL A 91 9.39 -2.61 -11.09
N GLU A 92 8.81 -3.43 -11.97
CA GLU A 92 9.51 -3.98 -13.12
C GLU A 92 10.01 -2.89 -14.07
N ARG A 93 9.21 -1.85 -14.31
CA ARG A 93 9.63 -0.70 -15.13
C ARG A 93 10.78 0.06 -14.48
N LEU A 94 10.73 0.24 -13.17
CA LEU A 94 11.81 0.88 -12.41
C LEU A 94 13.10 0.07 -12.52
N GLU A 95 13.03 -1.24 -12.33
CA GLU A 95 14.19 -2.13 -12.45
C GLU A 95 14.78 -2.10 -13.87
N ALA A 96 13.92 -2.11 -14.89
CA ALA A 96 14.36 -2.00 -16.28
C ALA A 96 15.06 -0.67 -16.56
N ALA A 97 14.55 0.42 -15.99
CA ALA A 97 15.15 1.75 -16.12
C ALA A 97 16.52 1.83 -15.42
N LEU A 98 16.65 1.20 -14.26
CA LEU A 98 17.91 1.11 -13.53
C LEU A 98 18.95 0.29 -14.30
N ASP A 99 18.56 -0.83 -14.90
CA ASP A 99 19.44 -1.67 -15.70
C ASP A 99 19.93 -0.92 -16.95
N ALA A 100 19.05 -0.22 -17.65
CA ALA A 100 19.39 0.61 -18.80
C ALA A 100 20.36 1.73 -18.43
N THR A 101 20.17 2.37 -17.27
CA THR A 101 21.07 3.43 -16.77
C THR A 101 22.43 2.89 -16.37
N ALA A 102 22.50 1.66 -15.90
CA ALA A 102 23.78 1.02 -15.57
C ALA A 102 24.64 0.78 -16.83
N ASP A 103 24.00 0.44 -17.96
CA ASP A 103 24.68 0.24 -19.23
C ASP A 103 25.01 1.56 -19.94
N ASP A 104 24.18 2.57 -19.77
CA ASP A 104 24.30 3.89 -20.39
C ASP A 104 24.53 4.97 -19.33
N ALA A 105 25.51 4.80 -18.51
CA ALA A 105 25.69 5.54 -17.25
C ALA A 105 25.81 7.06 -17.36
N VAL A 106 25.74 7.66 -18.54
CA VAL A 106 26.20 9.04 -18.68
C VAL A 106 25.07 10.06 -18.77
N ASP A 107 23.85 9.71 -19.24
CA ASP A 107 22.88 10.73 -19.60
C ASP A 107 21.41 10.41 -19.39
N SER A 108 21.03 9.48 -18.53
CA SER A 108 19.62 9.22 -18.27
C SER A 108 19.06 10.21 -17.26
N PRO A 109 18.10 11.09 -17.64
CA PRO A 109 17.49 12.00 -16.69
C PRO A 109 16.66 11.24 -15.67
N ALA A 110 16.87 11.55 -14.39
CA ALA A 110 16.18 10.88 -13.29
C ALA A 110 14.66 11.19 -13.25
N ASP A 111 14.24 12.27 -13.88
CA ASP A 111 12.86 12.70 -13.95
C ASP A 111 12.00 11.88 -14.94
N ASP A 112 12.61 11.01 -15.75
CA ASP A 112 11.89 10.09 -16.63
C ASP A 112 11.40 8.83 -15.89
N ILE A 113 11.72 8.67 -14.63
CA ILE A 113 11.26 7.53 -13.84
C ILE A 113 9.83 7.78 -13.37
N ASP A 114 8.92 6.92 -13.84
CA ASP A 114 7.51 6.96 -13.49
C ASP A 114 7.26 6.14 -12.21
N LEU A 115 7.26 6.82 -11.09
CA LEU A 115 7.02 6.22 -9.78
C LEU A 115 5.70 6.66 -9.17
#